data_029466885c3d2f3edb48c033bbd242b2
#
_entry.id   029466885c3d2f3edb48c033bbd242b2
#
_cell.length_a   1.000
_cell.length_b   1.000
_cell.length_c   1.000
_cell.angle_alpha   90.00
_cell.angle_beta   90.00
_cell.angle_gamma   90.00
#
_symmetry.space_group_name_H-M   'P 1'
#
loop_
_entity.id
_entity.type
_entity.pdbx_description
1 polymer ?
#
loop_
_entity_poly.entity_id
_entity_poly.type
_entity_poly.pdbx_seq_one_letter_code
_entity_poly.pdbx_strand_id
1 'polypeptide(L)'
;MMKYKEELRETASQLAAQGKGLLAVDESTPTIGKRLAGINIENTEENRQAYRGMLFTTEGLGDYISGVILFEETLYQKHLDGESMVSKIHNLGVIPGIKVDKGLSPLSGGHELETWCKGLEGLAERTAKYYEQGARF
;
A
#
# COMPACT_ATOMS: atom_id res chain seq x y z
N MET A 1 -11.44 -20.37 18.12
CA MET A 1 -10.19 -20.38 17.33
C MET A 1 -10.25 -19.21 16.36
N MET A 2 -9.23 -18.36 16.28
CA MET A 2 -9.25 -17.22 15.32
C MET A 2 -9.16 -17.76 13.90
N LYS A 3 -10.12 -17.39 13.04
CA LYS A 3 -10.28 -17.88 11.67
C LYS A 3 -9.02 -17.72 10.79
N TYR A 4 -8.25 -16.65 11.02
CA TYR A 4 -7.08 -16.28 10.19
C TYR A 4 -5.74 -16.42 10.92
N LYS A 5 -5.68 -17.15 12.04
CA LYS A 5 -4.47 -17.21 12.89
C LYS A 5 -3.22 -17.70 12.14
N GLU A 6 -3.36 -18.78 11.40
CA GLU A 6 -2.23 -19.38 10.68
C GLU A 6 -1.80 -18.49 9.49
N GLU A 7 -2.76 -17.93 8.75
CA GLU A 7 -2.47 -16.99 7.65
C GLU A 7 -1.76 -15.73 8.16
N LEU A 8 -2.20 -15.16 9.29
CA LEU A 8 -1.55 -14.00 9.90
C LEU A 8 -0.11 -14.31 10.32
N ARG A 9 0.12 -15.50 10.93
CA ARG A 9 1.46 -15.91 11.34
C ARG A 9 2.38 -16.12 10.15
N GLU A 10 1.89 -16.76 9.11
CA GLU A 10 2.64 -17.02 7.88
C GLU A 10 2.98 -15.70 7.18
N THR A 11 2.00 -14.80 7.01
CA THR A 11 2.21 -13.46 6.44
C THR A 11 3.27 -12.69 7.22
N ALA A 12 3.16 -12.64 8.54
CA ALA A 12 4.15 -11.94 9.37
C ALA A 12 5.56 -12.53 9.24
N SER A 13 5.67 -13.86 9.17
CA SER A 13 6.95 -14.54 8.98
C SER A 13 7.56 -14.24 7.61
N GLN A 14 6.76 -14.23 6.57
CA GLN A 14 7.21 -13.90 5.20
C GLN A 14 7.62 -12.43 5.07
N LEU A 15 6.87 -11.50 5.68
CA LEU A 15 7.22 -10.08 5.70
C LEU A 15 8.55 -9.82 6.41
N ALA A 16 8.86 -10.60 7.46
CA ALA A 16 10.11 -10.51 8.21
C ALA A 16 11.24 -11.39 7.63
N ALA A 17 11.14 -11.81 6.37
CA ALA A 17 12.16 -12.64 5.73
C ALA A 17 13.53 -11.96 5.77
N GLN A 18 14.56 -12.74 6.12
CA GLN A 18 15.93 -12.24 6.23
C GLN A 18 16.43 -11.69 4.87
N GLY A 19 17.04 -10.51 4.91
CA GLY A 19 17.59 -9.85 3.71
C GLY A 19 16.58 -9.10 2.87
N LYS A 20 15.29 -9.06 3.28
CA LYS A 20 14.24 -8.33 2.57
C LYS A 20 13.67 -7.20 3.43
N GLY A 21 13.22 -6.15 2.76
CA GLY A 21 12.53 -5.01 3.37
C GLY A 21 11.09 -4.87 2.92
N LEU A 22 10.40 -3.86 3.45
CA LEU A 22 9.08 -3.44 3.00
C LEU A 22 9.21 -2.17 2.15
N LEU A 23 8.50 -2.11 1.05
CA LEU A 23 8.43 -0.94 0.18
C LEU A 23 7.12 -0.18 0.43
N ALA A 24 7.21 1.05 0.92
CA ALA A 24 6.07 1.93 1.07
C ALA A 24 5.82 2.70 -0.24
N VAL A 25 4.68 2.44 -0.89
CA VAL A 25 4.21 3.10 -2.13
C VAL A 25 2.79 3.63 -1.90
N ASP A 26 2.51 4.00 -0.66
CA ASP A 26 1.19 4.36 -0.16
C ASP A 26 0.95 5.87 -0.08
N GLU A 27 1.78 6.66 -0.76
CA GLU A 27 1.61 8.10 -0.78
C GLU A 27 0.19 8.49 -1.20
N SER A 28 -0.44 9.31 -0.37
CA SER A 28 -1.73 9.91 -0.72
C SER A 28 -1.60 10.80 -1.96
N THR A 29 -2.72 11.05 -2.65
CA THR A 29 -2.74 11.90 -3.86
C THR A 29 -2.03 13.25 -3.69
N PRO A 30 -2.19 14.00 -2.57
CA PRO A 30 -1.40 15.23 -2.37
C PRO A 30 0.10 14.98 -2.18
N THR A 31 0.47 13.87 -1.55
CA THR A 31 1.89 13.56 -1.28
C THR A 31 2.62 13.17 -2.55
N ILE A 32 2.05 12.28 -3.36
CA ILE A 32 2.65 11.91 -4.65
C ILE A 32 2.67 13.09 -5.62
N GLY A 33 1.65 13.96 -5.56
CA GLY A 33 1.59 15.18 -6.37
C GLY A 33 2.78 16.11 -6.12
N LYS A 34 3.23 16.24 -4.87
CA LYS A 34 4.44 17.04 -4.55
C LYS A 34 5.71 16.43 -5.18
N ARG A 35 5.81 15.10 -5.22
CA ARG A 35 6.95 14.40 -5.85
C ARG A 35 6.94 14.58 -7.36
N LEU A 36 5.78 14.40 -8.00
CA LEU A 36 5.62 14.58 -9.46
C LEU A 36 5.89 16.04 -9.89
N ALA A 37 5.43 17.01 -9.13
CA ALA A 37 5.71 18.43 -9.37
C ALA A 37 7.22 18.74 -9.36
N GLY A 38 7.99 18.07 -8.51
CA GLY A 38 9.45 18.23 -8.44
C GLY A 38 10.18 17.81 -9.72
N ILE A 39 9.54 17.07 -10.60
CA ILE A 39 10.05 16.62 -11.90
C ILE A 39 9.17 17.13 -13.06
N ASN A 40 8.36 18.15 -12.82
CA ASN A 40 7.46 18.79 -13.79
C ASN A 40 6.44 17.82 -14.44
N ILE A 41 5.98 16.82 -13.70
CA ILE A 41 4.90 15.90 -14.11
C ILE A 41 3.61 16.28 -13.41
N GLU A 42 2.51 16.35 -14.17
CA GLU A 42 1.19 16.63 -13.63
C GLU A 42 0.69 15.48 -12.75
N ASN A 43 -0.03 15.80 -11.67
CA ASN A 43 -0.61 14.81 -10.77
C ASN A 43 -1.94 14.27 -11.29
N THR A 44 -1.91 13.54 -12.38
CA THR A 44 -3.06 12.81 -12.94
C THR A 44 -3.09 11.37 -12.43
N GLU A 45 -4.22 10.70 -12.57
CA GLU A 45 -4.34 9.28 -12.22
C GLU A 45 -3.39 8.42 -13.06
N GLU A 46 -3.28 8.71 -14.36
CA GLU A 46 -2.41 8.00 -15.30
C GLU A 46 -0.94 8.12 -14.91
N ASN A 47 -0.49 9.32 -14.51
CA ASN A 47 0.89 9.54 -14.10
C ASN A 47 1.20 8.84 -12.77
N ARG A 48 0.24 8.79 -11.82
CA ARG A 48 0.37 8.02 -10.58
C ARG A 48 0.42 6.51 -10.85
N GLN A 49 -0.44 6.04 -11.77
CA GLN A 49 -0.46 4.64 -12.22
C GLN A 49 0.87 4.25 -12.88
N ALA A 50 1.37 5.08 -13.79
CA ALA A 50 2.65 4.84 -14.47
C ALA A 50 3.82 4.78 -13.49
N TYR A 51 3.88 5.72 -12.53
CA TYR A 51 4.91 5.73 -11.49
C TYR A 51 4.90 4.44 -10.65
N ARG A 52 3.74 4.02 -10.18
CA ARG A 52 3.60 2.80 -9.36
C ARG A 52 3.82 1.53 -10.18
N GLY A 53 3.32 1.51 -11.42
CA GLY A 53 3.56 0.43 -12.37
C GLY A 53 5.04 0.20 -12.65
N MET A 54 5.80 1.26 -12.83
CA MET A 54 7.26 1.20 -13.00
C MET A 54 7.94 0.50 -11.81
N LEU A 55 7.54 0.80 -10.58
CA LEU A 55 8.10 0.16 -9.39
C LEU A 55 7.79 -1.35 -9.37
N PHE A 56 6.54 -1.72 -9.69
CA PHE A 56 6.10 -3.13 -9.63
C PHE A 56 6.53 -3.97 -10.82
N THR A 57 7.15 -3.38 -11.84
CA THR A 57 7.76 -4.07 -12.97
C THR A 57 9.28 -4.03 -12.94
N THR A 58 9.87 -3.52 -11.85
CA THR A 58 11.32 -3.51 -11.67
C THR A 58 11.83 -4.94 -11.50
N GLU A 59 12.74 -5.34 -12.39
CA GLU A 59 13.37 -6.67 -12.34
C GLU A 59 14.12 -6.87 -11.03
N GLY A 60 13.99 -8.06 -10.43
CA GLY A 60 14.61 -8.40 -9.17
C GLY A 60 14.00 -7.77 -7.92
N LEU A 61 12.92 -7.00 -8.02
CA LEU A 61 12.29 -6.39 -6.85
C LEU A 61 12.00 -7.42 -5.75
N GLY A 62 11.47 -8.58 -6.11
CA GLY A 62 11.12 -9.66 -5.19
C GLY A 62 12.32 -10.27 -4.45
N ASP A 63 13.55 -10.06 -4.92
CA ASP A 63 14.75 -10.54 -4.23
C ASP A 63 15.06 -9.72 -2.96
N TYR A 64 14.65 -8.45 -2.95
CA TYR A 64 14.96 -7.48 -1.88
C TYR A 64 13.75 -7.04 -1.06
N ILE A 65 12.54 -7.23 -1.58
CA ILE A 65 11.29 -6.74 -0.99
C ILE A 65 10.37 -7.92 -0.69
N SER A 66 9.90 -8.03 0.55
CA SER A 66 8.93 -9.04 1.00
C SER A 66 7.48 -8.55 0.95
N GLY A 67 7.25 -7.25 1.08
CA GLY A 67 5.92 -6.66 1.07
C GLY A 67 5.90 -5.24 0.54
N VAL A 68 4.78 -4.84 -0.07
CA VAL A 68 4.54 -3.50 -0.60
C VAL A 68 3.28 -2.92 0.02
N ILE A 69 3.37 -1.74 0.63
CA ILE A 69 2.20 -1.03 1.16
C ILE A 69 1.62 -0.16 0.05
N LEU A 70 0.36 -0.38 -0.28
CA LEU A 70 -0.35 0.32 -1.36
C LEU A 70 -1.23 1.45 -0.85
N PHE A 71 -1.45 2.46 -1.69
CA PHE A 71 -2.57 3.39 -1.57
C PHE A 71 -3.83 2.77 -2.17
N GLU A 72 -5.01 3.12 -1.65
CA GLU A 72 -6.29 2.49 -2.04
C GLU A 72 -6.55 2.55 -3.56
N GLU A 73 -6.26 3.67 -4.21
CA GLU A 73 -6.36 3.81 -5.68
C GLU A 73 -5.62 2.69 -6.41
N THR A 74 -4.37 2.44 -6.01
CA THR A 74 -3.49 1.46 -6.65
C THR A 74 -3.94 0.01 -6.45
N LEU A 75 -4.56 -0.29 -5.31
CA LEU A 75 -5.09 -1.62 -5.04
C LEU A 75 -6.12 -2.08 -6.10
N TYR A 76 -6.87 -1.13 -6.64
CA TYR A 76 -7.91 -1.39 -7.64
C TYR A 76 -7.48 -1.14 -9.09
N GLN A 77 -6.30 -0.54 -9.29
CA GLN A 77 -5.79 -0.21 -10.63
C GLN A 77 -5.22 -1.43 -11.37
N LYS A 78 -5.23 -1.31 -12.68
CA LYS A 78 -4.51 -2.21 -13.58
C LYS A 78 -3.26 -1.52 -14.11
N HIS A 79 -2.25 -2.30 -14.46
CA HIS A 79 -1.09 -1.84 -15.21
C HIS A 79 -1.48 -1.64 -16.70
N LEU A 80 -0.60 -0.98 -17.47
CA LEU A 80 -0.84 -0.66 -18.89
C LEU A 80 -1.13 -1.88 -19.78
N ASP A 81 -0.65 -3.06 -19.40
CA ASP A 81 -0.91 -4.34 -20.08
C ASP A 81 -2.23 -5.00 -19.70
N GLY A 82 -3.03 -4.37 -18.84
CA GLY A 82 -4.33 -4.86 -18.37
C GLY A 82 -4.30 -5.78 -17.17
N GLU A 83 -3.12 -6.22 -16.70
CA GLU A 83 -2.97 -7.00 -15.46
C GLU A 83 -3.18 -6.11 -14.24
N SER A 84 -3.77 -6.65 -13.15
CA SER A 84 -3.93 -5.88 -11.91
C SER A 84 -2.58 -5.57 -11.27
N MET A 85 -2.45 -4.41 -10.60
CA MET A 85 -1.24 -4.06 -9.85
C MET A 85 -0.94 -5.11 -8.76
N VAL A 86 -1.99 -5.64 -8.12
CA VAL A 86 -1.87 -6.70 -7.12
C VAL A 86 -1.28 -7.99 -7.72
N SER A 87 -1.75 -8.40 -8.92
CA SER A 87 -1.19 -9.59 -9.60
C SER A 87 0.28 -9.41 -9.93
N LYS A 88 0.68 -8.22 -10.40
CA LYS A 88 2.10 -7.92 -10.67
C LYS A 88 2.97 -8.09 -9.43
N ILE A 89 2.52 -7.57 -8.28
CA ILE A 89 3.21 -7.71 -7.00
C ILE A 89 3.29 -9.20 -6.59
N HIS A 90 2.20 -9.94 -6.71
CA HIS A 90 2.17 -11.38 -6.41
C HIS A 90 3.12 -12.19 -7.29
N ASN A 91 3.20 -11.88 -8.59
CA ASN A 91 4.09 -12.57 -9.54
C ASN A 91 5.58 -12.39 -9.19
N LEU A 92 5.92 -11.35 -8.43
CA LEU A 92 7.25 -11.12 -7.88
C LEU A 92 7.50 -11.85 -6.56
N GLY A 93 6.53 -12.61 -6.04
CA GLY A 93 6.60 -13.23 -4.71
C GLY A 93 6.55 -12.22 -3.56
N VAL A 94 5.98 -11.04 -3.79
CA VAL A 94 5.85 -9.93 -2.83
C VAL A 94 4.43 -9.86 -2.29
N ILE A 95 4.27 -9.57 -1.00
CA ILE A 95 2.97 -9.52 -0.33
C ILE A 95 2.38 -8.11 -0.45
N PRO A 96 1.15 -7.94 -1.00
CA PRO A 96 0.47 -6.65 -1.00
C PRO A 96 -0.04 -6.29 0.39
N GLY A 97 0.23 -5.07 0.82
CA GLY A 97 -0.32 -4.42 1.99
C GLY A 97 -1.10 -3.16 1.61
N ILE A 98 -1.78 -2.55 2.57
CA ILE A 98 -2.66 -1.42 2.31
C ILE A 98 -2.63 -0.37 3.43
N LYS A 99 -2.50 0.89 3.04
CA LYS A 99 -2.69 2.03 3.93
C LYS A 99 -4.16 2.13 4.38
N VAL A 100 -4.41 1.99 5.68
CA VAL A 100 -5.78 1.99 6.24
C VAL A 100 -6.16 3.29 6.93
N ASP A 101 -5.21 4.17 7.25
CA ASP A 101 -5.49 5.44 7.86
C ASP A 101 -6.23 6.41 6.92
N LYS A 102 -6.95 7.36 7.50
CA LYS A 102 -7.66 8.45 6.80
C LYS A 102 -7.09 9.82 7.15
N GLY A 103 -5.78 9.88 7.46
CA GLY A 103 -5.06 11.08 7.82
C GLY A 103 -5.14 11.43 9.31
N LEU A 104 -4.58 12.58 9.66
CA LEU A 104 -4.47 13.06 11.03
C LEU A 104 -5.53 14.14 11.33
N SER A 105 -5.89 14.27 12.61
CA SER A 105 -6.68 15.37 13.15
C SER A 105 -6.05 15.87 14.45
N PRO A 106 -6.18 17.15 14.78
CA PRO A 106 -5.76 17.68 16.08
C PRO A 106 -6.40 16.89 17.23
N LEU A 107 -5.63 16.59 18.27
CA LEU A 107 -6.15 15.95 19.47
C LEU A 107 -6.88 16.99 20.31
N SER A 108 -8.19 16.80 20.53
CA SER A 108 -8.99 17.71 21.34
C SER A 108 -8.47 17.73 22.78
N GLY A 109 -8.15 18.92 23.29
CA GLY A 109 -7.55 19.10 24.62
C GLY A 109 -6.06 18.76 24.70
N GLY A 110 -5.44 18.37 23.60
CA GLY A 110 -3.99 18.13 23.50
C GLY A 110 -3.21 19.41 23.18
N HIS A 111 -1.87 19.27 23.11
CA HIS A 111 -0.96 20.33 22.68
C HIS A 111 -1.16 20.64 21.18
N GLU A 112 -0.74 21.84 20.73
CA GLU A 112 -0.91 22.32 19.34
C GLU A 112 -0.42 21.35 18.26
N LEU A 113 0.63 20.56 18.54
CA LEU A 113 1.21 19.59 17.61
C LEU A 113 0.72 18.15 17.83
N GLU A 114 -0.11 17.91 18.84
CA GLU A 114 -0.63 16.57 19.10
C GLU A 114 -1.80 16.25 18.18
N THR A 115 -1.73 15.07 17.55
CA THR A 115 -2.72 14.60 16.60
C THR A 115 -3.11 13.15 16.90
N TRP A 116 -4.27 12.76 16.43
CA TRP A 116 -4.70 11.37 16.39
C TRP A 116 -4.94 10.91 14.95
N CYS A 117 -4.77 9.62 14.69
CA CYS A 117 -4.93 9.03 13.37
C CYS A 117 -6.39 8.62 13.17
N LYS A 118 -7.01 9.14 12.10
CA LYS A 118 -8.37 8.76 11.68
C LYS A 118 -8.37 7.44 10.90
N GLY A 119 -9.53 6.79 10.81
CA GLY A 119 -9.73 5.63 9.93
C GLY A 119 -10.23 4.38 10.64
N LEU A 120 -10.50 4.45 11.95
CA LEU A 120 -11.08 3.32 12.70
C LEU A 120 -12.53 3.05 12.29
N GLU A 121 -13.29 4.10 12.00
CA GLU A 121 -14.68 3.98 11.56
C GLU A 121 -14.77 3.26 10.21
N GLY A 122 -15.61 2.23 10.11
CA GLY A 122 -15.77 1.39 8.92
C GLY A 122 -14.53 0.58 8.54
N LEU A 123 -13.55 0.42 9.45
CA LEU A 123 -12.31 -0.29 9.15
C LEU A 123 -12.55 -1.76 8.82
N ALA A 124 -13.44 -2.44 9.55
CA ALA A 124 -13.73 -3.86 9.34
C ALA A 124 -14.28 -4.12 7.92
N GLU A 125 -15.23 -3.30 7.47
CA GLU A 125 -15.83 -3.41 6.14
C GLU A 125 -14.82 -3.09 5.03
N ARG A 126 -13.96 -2.08 5.24
CA ARG A 126 -12.91 -1.71 4.28
C ARG A 126 -11.85 -2.80 4.17
N THR A 127 -11.37 -3.30 5.29
CA THR A 127 -10.33 -4.34 5.29
C THR A 127 -10.83 -5.66 4.73
N ALA A 128 -12.12 -6.00 4.89
CA ALA A 128 -12.71 -7.15 4.22
C ALA A 128 -12.61 -7.03 2.68
N LYS A 129 -12.94 -5.84 2.14
CA LYS A 129 -12.81 -5.58 0.69
C LYS A 129 -11.35 -5.60 0.23
N TYR A 130 -10.44 -5.03 1.02
CA TYR A 130 -9.01 -5.05 0.68
C TYR A 130 -8.44 -6.47 0.69
N TYR A 131 -8.88 -7.30 1.63
CA TYR A 131 -8.53 -8.72 1.67
C TYR A 131 -9.00 -9.47 0.41
N GLU A 132 -10.22 -9.20 -0.06
CA GLU A 132 -10.76 -9.76 -1.31
C GLU A 132 -9.92 -9.35 -2.53
N GLN A 133 -9.33 -8.15 -2.53
CA GLN A 133 -8.42 -7.68 -3.58
C GLN A 133 -7.00 -8.25 -3.47
N GLY A 134 -6.67 -8.96 -2.40
CA GLY A 134 -5.37 -9.59 -2.22
C GLY A 134 -4.45 -8.93 -1.19
N ALA A 135 -4.84 -7.84 -0.53
CA ALA A 135 -4.06 -7.27 0.57
C ALA A 135 -4.02 -8.24 1.76
N ARG A 136 -2.84 -8.32 2.43
CA ARG A 136 -2.62 -9.24 3.56
C ARG A 136 -2.05 -8.57 4.80
N PHE A 137 -1.62 -7.29 4.70
CA PHE A 137 -1.16 -6.52 5.86
C PHE A 137 -1.46 -5.03 5.68
#